data_582cbd2aef1c5fec2276aef0c5b72aff
#
_entry.id   582cbd2aef1c5fec2276aef0c5b72aff
#
_cell.length_a   1.000
_cell.length_b   1.000
_cell.length_c   1.000
_cell.angle_alpha   90.00
_cell.angle_beta   90.00
_cell.angle_gamma   90.00
#
_symmetry.space_group_name_H-M   'P 1'
#
loop_
_entity.id
_entity.type
_entity.pdbx_description
1 polymer ?
#
loop_
_entity_poly.entity_id
_entity_poly.type
_entity_poly.pdbx_seq_one_letter_code
_entity_poly.pdbx_strand_id
1 'polypeptide(L)'
;MFPVHRPQNAPLGSVWFTRLALGSVLVLASIWPPTLSAQPAAPSSPPAVAGAATPPGPETYRRLAGEIEASLKAQVLAQWFPRALDLQGGGFFQNYNEDWSPGRSGPKSLVYESRLTWTAAQAARRFPEQAALYTAAARHGLDFLAHKMWDEPHGGFYWSVNDNGVPDTRGGVEGATKQAYGNGFAVYAAAEVYQLTRDPAALDLAKKGFLWYDQYGHDAVNGGYSEILSTEGVPDTNATPAVGGGRNGKTMNSSIHLLEALTSLYQVWPDPLVRARLQELFDLLCDKVVADPGFLVQYFSADWKPRPGDDSYGHDVETAYLLVEAAAALGHSGDVRAWTAARKLVDHALAVGWDQARGGLYNSGAVAGGRYAPVREWWVEAEMLNALLLLYEHFGRENPQYWRAFTAQWHWICQHGLDPVHGGWWPHVNNDGSPVHGPKSDAWTECYHQGRALLNVSARLRRLAEAAGSN
;
A
#
# COMPACT_ATOMS: atom_id res chain seq x y z
N MET A 1 -27.26 12.86 61.14
CA MET A 1 -27.01 14.23 61.62
C MET A 1 -26.21 14.91 60.54
N PHE A 2 -26.80 15.92 59.93
CA PHE A 2 -26.24 16.88 58.98
C PHE A 2 -25.26 17.82 59.71
N PRO A 3 -24.44 18.67 59.00
CA PRO A 3 -24.84 19.50 57.87
C PRO A 3 -23.88 19.66 56.67
N VAL A 4 -24.47 20.02 55.59
CA VAL A 4 -24.14 20.75 54.37
C VAL A 4 -23.36 22.07 54.62
N HIS A 5 -22.37 22.41 53.79
CA HIS A 5 -22.04 23.79 53.45
C HIS A 5 -21.57 23.94 52.01
N ARG A 6 -22.35 24.70 51.21
CA ARG A 6 -21.89 25.47 50.05
C ARG A 6 -21.57 26.89 50.49
N PRO A 7 -20.75 27.66 49.79
CA PRO A 7 -21.21 28.82 49.04
C PRO A 7 -20.51 28.96 47.66
N GLN A 8 -21.22 29.34 46.60
CA GLN A 8 -21.58 30.67 46.04
C GLN A 8 -20.36 31.55 45.79
N ASN A 9 -20.07 31.87 44.53
CA ASN A 9 -20.38 33.00 43.66
C ASN A 9 -19.37 33.13 42.51
N ALA A 10 -19.91 33.28 41.29
CA ALA A 10 -19.23 33.79 40.11
C ALA A 10 -19.06 35.32 40.18
N PRO A 11 -18.27 35.95 39.30
CA PRO A 11 -18.91 36.95 38.46
C PRO A 11 -18.64 36.80 36.96
N LEU A 12 -19.66 37.29 36.26
CA LEU A 12 -19.82 37.53 34.82
C LEU A 12 -18.88 38.62 34.29
N GLY A 13 -18.51 38.52 33.03
CA GLY A 13 -18.00 39.59 32.22
C GLY A 13 -17.37 39.07 30.96
N SER A 14 -17.63 39.39 29.78
CA SER A 14 -18.49 40.35 29.07
C SER A 14 -18.37 39.94 27.59
N VAL A 15 -19.55 39.84 26.95
CA VAL A 15 -19.72 39.60 25.52
C VAL A 15 -19.42 40.88 24.76
N TRP A 16 -18.53 40.84 23.75
CA TRP A 16 -18.40 41.86 22.73
C TRP A 16 -18.97 41.41 21.41
N PHE A 17 -20.17 41.87 21.08
CA PHE A 17 -20.75 41.85 19.75
C PHE A 17 -20.08 42.93 18.90
N THR A 18 -19.46 42.56 17.79
CA THR A 18 -19.08 43.52 16.73
C THR A 18 -20.06 43.38 15.59
N ARG A 19 -20.79 44.46 15.34
CA ARG A 19 -21.76 44.64 14.23
C ARG A 19 -21.01 44.64 12.91
N LEU A 20 -21.44 43.82 11.96
CA LEU A 20 -21.11 43.96 10.53
C LEU A 20 -22.01 45.05 9.92
N ALA A 21 -21.38 46.09 9.35
CA ALA A 21 -22.02 47.10 8.52
C ALA A 21 -22.15 46.55 7.09
N LEU A 22 -23.39 46.56 6.58
CA LEU A 22 -23.67 46.33 5.14
C LEU A 22 -23.21 47.57 4.34
N GLY A 23 -22.17 47.39 3.53
CA GLY A 23 -21.79 48.31 2.48
C GLY A 23 -22.28 47.81 1.13
N SER A 24 -23.23 48.54 0.54
CA SER A 24 -23.73 48.33 -0.84
C SER A 24 -22.62 48.71 -1.82
N VAL A 25 -22.11 47.76 -2.60
CA VAL A 25 -21.21 48.02 -3.73
C VAL A 25 -22.01 47.94 -5.01
N LEU A 26 -22.13 49.09 -5.69
CA LEU A 26 -22.63 49.21 -7.07
C LEU A 26 -21.68 48.45 -8.02
N VAL A 27 -22.20 47.45 -8.70
CA VAL A 27 -21.49 46.76 -9.80
C VAL A 27 -21.71 47.55 -11.08
N LEU A 28 -20.69 48.28 -11.53
CA LEU A 28 -20.59 48.80 -12.89
C LEU A 28 -20.20 47.67 -13.84
N ALA A 29 -21.14 47.21 -14.65
CA ALA A 29 -20.89 46.24 -15.71
C ALA A 29 -20.09 46.94 -16.85
N SER A 30 -18.78 46.62 -16.92
CA SER A 30 -17.97 46.92 -18.10
C SER A 30 -18.12 45.76 -19.10
N ILE A 31 -18.69 46.11 -20.24
CA ILE A 31 -18.85 45.23 -21.40
C ILE A 31 -17.46 45.08 -22.07
N TRP A 32 -16.87 43.90 -21.93
CA TRP A 32 -15.68 43.51 -22.69
C TRP A 32 -16.10 42.60 -23.85
N PRO A 33 -15.52 42.76 -25.05
CA PRO A 33 -15.86 41.90 -26.19
C PRO A 33 -15.35 40.47 -25.97
N PRO A 34 -16.03 39.43 -26.54
CA PRO A 34 -15.60 38.05 -26.35
C PRO A 34 -14.26 37.82 -27.03
N THR A 35 -13.25 37.56 -26.24
CA THR A 35 -12.00 36.96 -26.73
C THR A 35 -12.27 35.50 -27.11
N LEU A 36 -12.02 35.17 -28.37
CA LEU A 36 -11.98 33.80 -28.88
C LEU A 36 -11.06 32.97 -27.96
N SER A 37 -11.63 32.03 -27.21
CA SER A 37 -10.88 31.04 -26.50
C SER A 37 -10.20 30.11 -27.52
N ALA A 38 -8.87 30.18 -27.59
CA ALA A 38 -8.10 29.14 -28.26
C ALA A 38 -8.37 27.83 -27.55
N GLN A 39 -8.85 26.80 -28.28
CA GLN A 39 -8.92 25.44 -27.80
C GLN A 39 -7.50 25.02 -27.35
N PRO A 40 -7.37 24.38 -26.19
CA PRO A 40 -6.09 23.76 -25.85
C PRO A 40 -5.74 22.74 -26.93
N ALA A 41 -4.54 22.86 -27.49
CA ALA A 41 -3.99 21.91 -28.43
C ALA A 41 -4.01 20.51 -27.78
N ALA A 42 -4.49 19.52 -28.54
CA ALA A 42 -4.38 18.13 -28.14
C ALA A 42 -2.93 17.83 -27.71
N PRO A 43 -2.70 17.05 -26.63
CA PRO A 43 -1.35 16.71 -26.23
C PRO A 43 -0.64 16.06 -27.40
N SER A 44 0.47 16.66 -27.81
CA SER A 44 1.35 16.10 -28.83
C SER A 44 1.80 14.72 -28.38
N SER A 45 1.61 13.71 -29.20
CA SER A 45 2.16 12.37 -29.01
C SER A 45 3.64 12.50 -28.59
N PRO A 46 4.10 11.73 -27.59
CA PRO A 46 5.50 11.80 -27.19
C PRO A 46 6.38 11.50 -28.40
N PRO A 47 7.54 12.16 -28.55
CA PRO A 47 8.40 11.97 -29.70
C PRO A 47 8.76 10.50 -29.80
N ALA A 48 8.47 9.89 -30.95
CA ALA A 48 8.91 8.56 -31.30
C ALA A 48 10.44 8.53 -31.23
N VAL A 49 11.00 7.96 -30.16
CA VAL A 49 12.45 7.81 -30.03
C VAL A 49 12.88 6.71 -30.97
N ALA A 50 13.43 7.14 -32.11
CA ALA A 50 14.03 6.26 -33.10
C ALA A 50 15.21 5.50 -32.49
N GLY A 51 15.21 4.18 -32.69
CA GLY A 51 16.29 3.27 -32.35
C GLY A 51 15.77 2.15 -31.45
N ALA A 52 15.57 0.95 -32.02
CA ALA A 52 15.39 -0.27 -31.26
C ALA A 52 16.68 -0.47 -30.40
N ALA A 53 16.62 -0.07 -29.14
CA ALA A 53 17.71 -0.34 -28.23
C ALA A 53 17.84 -1.86 -28.09
N THR A 54 19.02 -2.40 -28.38
CA THR A 54 19.32 -3.82 -28.15
C THR A 54 18.96 -4.17 -26.70
N PRO A 55 18.19 -5.24 -26.44
CA PRO A 55 17.89 -5.68 -25.08
C PRO A 55 19.21 -5.86 -24.29
N PRO A 56 19.20 -5.56 -22.99
CA PRO A 56 20.38 -5.78 -22.15
C PRO A 56 20.84 -7.24 -22.19
N GLY A 57 22.14 -7.45 -22.13
CA GLY A 57 22.68 -8.80 -22.04
C GLY A 57 22.54 -9.40 -20.62
N PRO A 58 22.72 -10.73 -20.50
CA PRO A 58 22.56 -11.47 -19.24
C PRO A 58 23.43 -10.94 -18.09
N GLU A 59 24.60 -10.38 -18.39
CA GLU A 59 25.50 -9.78 -17.39
C GLU A 59 24.91 -8.53 -16.76
N THR A 60 24.21 -7.69 -17.54
CA THR A 60 23.52 -6.49 -17.02
C THR A 60 22.42 -6.89 -16.04
N TYR A 61 21.62 -7.91 -16.37
CA TYR A 61 20.58 -8.42 -15.47
C TYR A 61 21.17 -8.99 -14.18
N ARG A 62 22.26 -9.80 -14.26
CA ARG A 62 22.92 -10.37 -13.08
C ARG A 62 23.51 -9.29 -12.18
N ARG A 63 24.16 -8.28 -12.75
CA ARG A 63 24.72 -7.15 -12.00
C ARG A 63 23.63 -6.39 -11.25
N LEU A 64 22.57 -5.98 -11.94
CA LEU A 64 21.45 -5.26 -11.31
C LEU A 64 20.73 -6.12 -10.25
N ALA A 65 20.54 -7.42 -10.51
CA ALA A 65 19.97 -8.32 -9.51
C ALA A 65 20.83 -8.36 -8.23
N GLY A 66 22.14 -8.42 -8.37
CA GLY A 66 23.10 -8.39 -7.25
C GLY A 66 23.08 -7.06 -6.49
N GLU A 67 23.08 -5.94 -7.19
CA GLU A 67 23.00 -4.60 -6.59
C GLU A 67 21.71 -4.39 -5.79
N ILE A 68 20.58 -4.77 -6.38
CA ILE A 68 19.26 -4.65 -5.74
C ILE A 68 19.16 -5.57 -4.54
N GLU A 69 19.66 -6.81 -4.63
CA GLU A 69 19.68 -7.75 -3.51
C GLU A 69 20.60 -7.28 -2.38
N ALA A 70 21.74 -6.68 -2.69
CA ALA A 70 22.62 -6.10 -1.70
C ALA A 70 21.95 -4.92 -0.98
N SER A 71 21.26 -4.05 -1.72
CA SER A 71 20.46 -2.97 -1.16
C SER A 71 19.33 -3.47 -0.28
N LEU A 72 18.58 -4.48 -0.71
CA LEU A 72 17.55 -5.13 0.11
C LEU A 72 18.10 -5.61 1.46
N LYS A 73 19.22 -6.33 1.44
CA LYS A 73 19.86 -6.84 2.67
C LYS A 73 20.32 -5.71 3.58
N ALA A 74 21.01 -4.71 3.04
CA ALA A 74 21.65 -3.66 3.85
C ALA A 74 20.69 -2.54 4.24
N GLN A 75 19.81 -2.09 3.32
CA GLN A 75 19.00 -0.88 3.49
C GLN A 75 17.55 -1.19 3.91
N VAL A 76 17.14 -2.47 3.89
CA VAL A 76 15.83 -2.89 4.36
C VAL A 76 15.99 -3.91 5.48
N LEU A 77 16.37 -5.15 5.17
CA LEU A 77 16.30 -6.24 6.13
C LEU A 77 17.17 -6.02 7.38
N ALA A 78 18.41 -5.57 7.22
CA ALA A 78 19.32 -5.31 8.34
C ALA A 78 18.93 -4.10 9.19
N GLN A 79 18.13 -3.18 8.64
CA GLN A 79 17.64 -2.03 9.40
C GLN A 79 16.47 -2.41 10.31
N TRP A 80 15.67 -3.39 9.89
CA TRP A 80 14.47 -3.79 10.62
C TRP A 80 14.68 -5.02 11.51
N PHE A 81 15.47 -6.00 11.09
CA PHE A 81 15.64 -7.25 11.81
C PHE A 81 17.08 -7.43 12.32
N PRO A 82 17.29 -7.70 13.62
CA PRO A 82 16.29 -8.00 14.66
C PRO A 82 15.73 -6.77 15.40
N ARG A 83 16.11 -5.54 15.05
CA ARG A 83 15.79 -4.30 15.80
C ARG A 83 14.31 -4.16 16.11
N ALA A 84 13.44 -4.45 15.17
CA ALA A 84 12.01 -4.28 15.34
C ALA A 84 11.36 -5.28 16.30
N LEU A 85 12.02 -6.38 16.69
CA LEU A 85 11.43 -7.37 17.60
C LEU A 85 11.20 -6.80 18.99
N ASP A 86 9.96 -6.75 19.44
CA ASP A 86 9.60 -6.46 20.82
C ASP A 86 9.51 -7.76 21.63
N LEU A 87 10.62 -8.13 22.24
CA LEU A 87 10.72 -9.38 23.01
C LEU A 87 9.99 -9.32 24.35
N GLN A 88 9.50 -8.16 24.78
CA GLN A 88 8.78 -7.98 26.06
C GLN A 88 7.27 -7.87 25.84
N GLY A 89 6.83 -6.95 24.97
CA GLY A 89 5.42 -6.72 24.66
C GLY A 89 4.87 -7.70 23.62
N GLY A 90 5.75 -8.38 22.87
CA GLY A 90 5.39 -9.19 21.71
C GLY A 90 5.20 -8.35 20.44
N GLY A 91 5.22 -8.99 19.27
CA GLY A 91 5.15 -8.28 17.99
C GLY A 91 6.36 -7.37 17.74
N PHE A 92 6.13 -6.21 17.15
CA PHE A 92 7.20 -5.35 16.68
C PHE A 92 7.12 -3.94 17.30
N PHE A 93 8.27 -3.31 17.51
CA PHE A 93 8.36 -1.87 17.77
C PHE A 93 8.01 -1.10 16.49
N GLN A 94 7.08 -0.16 16.59
CA GLN A 94 6.49 0.52 15.44
C GLN A 94 7.15 1.87 15.14
N ASN A 95 7.65 2.58 16.15
CA ASN A 95 8.09 3.95 15.98
C ASN A 95 9.61 4.07 16.18
N TYR A 96 10.29 4.62 15.16
CA TYR A 96 11.72 4.91 15.18
C TYR A 96 11.99 6.34 14.71
N ASN A 97 12.89 7.02 15.43
CA ASN A 97 13.42 8.30 14.98
C ASN A 97 14.31 8.14 13.74
N GLU A 98 14.75 9.26 13.17
CA GLU A 98 15.58 9.27 11.97
C GLU A 98 16.88 8.44 12.10
N ASP A 99 17.48 8.44 13.27
CA ASP A 99 18.70 7.70 13.61
C ASP A 99 18.46 6.26 14.06
N TRP A 100 17.26 5.74 13.86
CA TRP A 100 16.81 4.42 14.31
C TRP A 100 16.78 4.24 15.84
N SER A 101 16.92 5.28 16.62
CA SER A 101 16.62 5.22 18.05
C SER A 101 15.12 5.01 18.26
N PRO A 102 14.71 4.36 19.39
CA PRO A 102 13.30 4.16 19.69
C PRO A 102 12.53 5.49 19.72
N GLY A 103 11.44 5.55 18.99
CA GLY A 103 10.51 6.68 18.97
C GLY A 103 9.49 6.61 20.12
N ARG A 104 8.44 7.41 20.02
CA ARG A 104 7.37 7.44 21.02
C ARG A 104 6.59 6.12 21.02
N SER A 105 6.39 5.52 22.19
CA SER A 105 5.48 4.38 22.33
C SER A 105 4.06 4.73 21.89
N GLY A 106 3.42 3.82 21.17
CA GLY A 106 2.07 3.95 20.61
C GLY A 106 1.35 2.62 20.58
N PRO A 107 0.12 2.58 20.06
CA PRO A 107 -0.58 1.33 19.80
C PRO A 107 0.14 0.54 18.71
N LYS A 108 0.04 -0.79 18.79
CA LYS A 108 0.50 -1.71 17.76
C LYS A 108 -0.61 -1.88 16.72
N SER A 109 -0.31 -1.50 15.48
CA SER A 109 -1.25 -1.55 14.37
C SER A 109 -1.28 -2.94 13.73
N LEU A 110 -2.47 -3.46 13.44
CA LEU A 110 -2.65 -4.74 12.75
C LEU A 110 -1.88 -4.78 11.41
N VAL A 111 -1.92 -3.68 10.67
CA VAL A 111 -1.26 -3.57 9.37
C VAL A 111 0.26 -3.68 9.52
N TYR A 112 0.83 -2.92 10.44
CA TYR A 112 2.27 -2.91 10.70
C TYR A 112 2.78 -4.29 11.13
N GLU A 113 2.11 -4.89 12.13
CA GLU A 113 2.44 -6.24 12.62
C GLU A 113 2.39 -7.29 11.50
N SER A 114 1.36 -7.24 10.67
CA SER A 114 1.19 -8.14 9.55
C SER A 114 2.27 -7.98 8.48
N ARG A 115 2.59 -6.73 8.11
CA ARG A 115 3.57 -6.41 7.06
C ARG A 115 4.99 -6.80 7.44
N LEU A 116 5.38 -6.58 8.71
CA LEU A 116 6.69 -7.04 9.19
C LEU A 116 6.75 -8.59 9.26
N THR A 117 5.68 -9.23 9.70
CA THR A 117 5.55 -10.70 9.70
C THR A 117 5.73 -11.26 8.29
N TRP A 118 5.03 -10.70 7.32
CA TRP A 118 5.12 -11.06 5.92
C TRP A 118 6.54 -10.87 5.37
N THR A 119 7.15 -9.70 5.59
CA THR A 119 8.50 -9.38 5.12
C THR A 119 9.54 -10.35 5.68
N ALA A 120 9.43 -10.67 6.97
CA ALA A 120 10.31 -11.66 7.60
C ALA A 120 10.12 -13.06 6.96
N ALA A 121 8.88 -13.49 6.70
CA ALA A 121 8.61 -14.79 6.08
C ALA A 121 9.22 -14.88 4.66
N GLN A 122 9.06 -13.85 3.86
CA GLN A 122 9.64 -13.77 2.51
C GLN A 122 11.16 -13.72 2.53
N ALA A 123 11.75 -12.95 3.45
CA ALA A 123 13.20 -12.89 3.62
C ALA A 123 13.80 -14.25 4.01
N ALA A 124 13.14 -14.99 4.92
CA ALA A 124 13.56 -16.33 5.31
C ALA A 124 13.58 -17.31 4.13
N ARG A 125 12.59 -17.26 3.27
CA ARG A 125 12.51 -18.11 2.06
C ARG A 125 13.57 -17.75 1.03
N ARG A 126 13.93 -16.47 0.95
CA ARG A 126 14.84 -15.95 -0.07
C ARG A 126 16.31 -16.08 0.30
N PHE A 127 16.64 -16.00 1.60
CA PHE A 127 18.01 -15.94 2.11
C PHE A 127 18.29 -17.06 3.10
N PRO A 128 18.66 -18.27 2.61
CA PRO A 128 18.91 -19.44 3.46
C PRO A 128 19.98 -19.21 4.54
N GLU A 129 20.96 -18.35 4.25
CA GLU A 129 22.04 -18.00 5.18
C GLU A 129 21.58 -17.24 6.43
N GLN A 130 20.44 -16.56 6.36
CA GLN A 130 19.83 -15.80 7.46
C GLN A 130 18.43 -16.31 7.82
N ALA A 131 18.03 -17.47 7.27
CA ALA A 131 16.69 -18.02 7.43
C ALA A 131 16.29 -18.21 8.91
N ALA A 132 17.22 -18.56 9.80
CA ALA A 132 16.93 -18.73 11.21
C ALA A 132 16.44 -17.43 11.86
N LEU A 133 17.10 -16.30 11.59
CA LEU A 133 16.69 -14.98 12.10
C LEU A 133 15.30 -14.58 11.62
N TYR A 134 15.10 -14.66 10.31
CA TYR A 134 13.85 -14.20 9.71
C TYR A 134 12.68 -15.15 10.02
N THR A 135 12.92 -16.46 10.13
CA THR A 135 11.88 -17.42 10.57
C THR A 135 11.48 -17.15 12.01
N ALA A 136 12.43 -16.85 12.90
CA ALA A 136 12.12 -16.47 14.28
C ALA A 136 11.29 -15.18 14.33
N ALA A 137 11.63 -14.16 13.52
CA ALA A 137 10.87 -12.92 13.43
C ALA A 137 9.44 -13.15 12.87
N ALA A 138 9.30 -13.97 11.83
CA ALA A 138 7.99 -14.31 11.26
C ALA A 138 7.09 -15.06 12.27
N ARG A 139 7.65 -16.00 13.03
CA ARG A 139 6.92 -16.71 14.09
C ARG A 139 6.53 -15.77 15.23
N HIS A 140 7.43 -14.85 15.61
CA HIS A 140 7.17 -13.87 16.65
C HIS A 140 6.00 -12.95 16.30
N GLY A 141 5.94 -12.44 15.06
CA GLY A 141 4.82 -11.65 14.58
C GLY A 141 3.52 -12.48 14.47
N LEU A 142 3.60 -13.72 13.96
CA LEU A 142 2.43 -14.62 13.90
C LEU A 142 1.84 -14.88 15.28
N ASP A 143 2.68 -15.10 16.28
CA ASP A 143 2.26 -15.31 17.68
C ASP A 143 1.49 -14.08 18.21
N PHE A 144 1.98 -12.88 17.94
CA PHE A 144 1.30 -11.65 18.31
C PHE A 144 -0.05 -11.50 17.59
N LEU A 145 -0.11 -11.77 16.28
CA LEU A 145 -1.37 -11.76 15.53
C LEU A 145 -2.37 -12.75 16.12
N ALA A 146 -1.93 -13.95 16.48
CA ALA A 146 -2.80 -15.01 16.97
C ALA A 146 -3.32 -14.77 18.40
N HIS A 147 -2.50 -14.19 19.30
CA HIS A 147 -2.81 -14.14 20.73
C HIS A 147 -3.10 -12.74 21.27
N LYS A 148 -2.76 -11.68 20.51
CA LYS A 148 -2.98 -10.29 20.92
C LYS A 148 -3.90 -9.53 19.98
N MET A 149 -3.83 -9.79 18.66
CA MET A 149 -4.66 -9.08 17.70
C MET A 149 -5.97 -9.81 17.40
N TRP A 150 -6.03 -11.15 17.55
CA TRP A 150 -7.25 -11.91 17.38
C TRP A 150 -8.21 -11.70 18.56
N ASP A 151 -9.46 -11.36 18.24
CA ASP A 151 -10.55 -11.22 19.24
C ASP A 151 -11.14 -12.62 19.56
N GLU A 152 -10.73 -13.25 20.65
CA GLU A 152 -11.22 -14.58 21.00
C GLU A 152 -12.74 -14.65 21.28
N PRO A 153 -13.37 -13.65 21.96
CA PRO A 153 -14.81 -13.66 22.18
C PRO A 153 -15.67 -13.52 20.91
N HIS A 154 -15.27 -12.66 19.97
CA HIS A 154 -16.14 -12.27 18.84
C HIS A 154 -15.58 -12.68 17.48
N GLY A 155 -14.30 -13.03 17.42
CA GLY A 155 -13.58 -13.29 16.18
C GLY A 155 -13.13 -12.02 15.45
N GLY A 156 -12.38 -12.21 14.36
CA GLY A 156 -11.75 -11.14 13.60
C GLY A 156 -10.56 -10.50 14.32
N PHE A 157 -9.76 -9.74 13.60
CA PHE A 157 -8.61 -9.05 14.17
C PHE A 157 -8.97 -7.63 14.55
N TYR A 158 -8.55 -7.19 15.74
CA TYR A 158 -8.60 -5.80 16.16
C TYR A 158 -7.76 -4.91 15.22
N TRP A 159 -8.19 -3.66 15.00
CA TRP A 159 -7.43 -2.70 14.21
C TRP A 159 -6.10 -2.32 14.86
N SER A 160 -6.13 -2.07 16.15
CA SER A 160 -4.92 -1.78 16.94
C SER A 160 -5.09 -2.17 18.39
N VAL A 161 -3.99 -2.57 19.03
CA VAL A 161 -3.94 -2.97 20.45
C VAL A 161 -2.73 -2.36 21.15
N ASN A 162 -2.76 -2.33 22.47
CA ASN A 162 -1.57 -2.11 23.29
C ASN A 162 -0.78 -3.43 23.48
N ASP A 163 0.33 -3.38 24.18
CA ASP A 163 1.20 -4.55 24.44
C ASP A 163 0.51 -5.70 25.18
N ASN A 164 -0.62 -5.43 25.85
CA ASN A 164 -1.42 -6.45 26.54
C ASN A 164 -2.51 -7.09 25.65
N GLY A 165 -2.63 -6.65 24.40
CA GLY A 165 -3.68 -7.11 23.49
C GLY A 165 -5.04 -6.43 23.72
N VAL A 166 -5.07 -5.33 24.47
CA VAL A 166 -6.30 -4.55 24.68
C VAL A 166 -6.44 -3.55 23.55
N PRO A 167 -7.62 -3.45 22.89
CA PRO A 167 -7.86 -2.46 21.85
C PRO A 167 -7.48 -1.04 22.26
N ASP A 168 -6.80 -0.33 21.39
CA ASP A 168 -6.20 0.98 21.71
C ASP A 168 -6.60 2.03 20.68
N THR A 169 -7.20 3.12 21.14
CA THR A 169 -7.72 4.22 20.29
C THR A 169 -6.74 5.37 20.11
N ARG A 170 -5.54 5.31 20.72
CA ARG A 170 -4.55 6.39 20.62
C ARG A 170 -4.08 6.69 19.21
N GLY A 171 -4.28 5.76 18.25
CA GLY A 171 -4.00 5.95 16.83
C GLY A 171 -5.06 6.75 16.06
N GLY A 172 -6.09 7.30 16.72
CA GLY A 172 -7.13 8.11 16.08
C GLY A 172 -8.26 7.31 15.42
N VAL A 173 -8.18 5.98 15.41
CA VAL A 173 -9.20 5.05 14.95
C VAL A 173 -9.55 4.12 16.10
N GLU A 174 -10.81 3.73 16.22
CA GLU A 174 -11.23 2.83 17.28
C GLU A 174 -10.58 1.45 17.12
N GLY A 175 -9.71 1.08 18.05
CA GLY A 175 -8.87 -0.12 17.97
C GLY A 175 -9.65 -1.43 17.96
N ALA A 176 -10.87 -1.44 18.52
CA ALA A 176 -11.74 -2.61 18.56
C ALA A 176 -12.43 -2.92 17.22
N THR A 177 -12.49 -1.97 16.28
CA THR A 177 -13.13 -2.18 14.97
C THR A 177 -12.41 -3.25 14.15
N LYS A 178 -13.15 -3.93 13.30
CA LYS A 178 -12.62 -4.92 12.36
C LYS A 178 -12.65 -4.31 10.97
N GLN A 179 -11.50 -3.89 10.46
CA GLN A 179 -11.41 -3.26 9.14
C GLN A 179 -10.94 -4.25 8.08
N ALA A 180 -11.55 -4.20 6.89
CA ALA A 180 -11.24 -5.07 5.75
C ALA A 180 -9.75 -5.07 5.42
N TYR A 181 -9.18 -3.88 5.31
CA TYR A 181 -7.77 -3.65 5.01
C TYR A 181 -6.83 -4.41 5.97
N GLY A 182 -6.99 -4.20 7.27
CA GLY A 182 -6.11 -4.84 8.27
C GLY A 182 -6.34 -6.35 8.38
N ASN A 183 -7.60 -6.81 8.33
CA ASN A 183 -7.92 -8.24 8.36
C ASN A 183 -7.36 -8.96 7.13
N GLY A 184 -7.37 -8.33 5.94
CA GLY A 184 -6.71 -8.82 4.76
C GLY A 184 -5.20 -9.03 4.98
N PHE A 185 -4.51 -8.02 5.52
CA PHE A 185 -3.07 -8.14 5.81
C PHE A 185 -2.74 -9.23 6.84
N ALA A 186 -3.57 -9.43 7.86
CA ALA A 186 -3.36 -10.52 8.82
C ALA A 186 -3.49 -11.91 8.16
N VAL A 187 -4.48 -12.09 7.28
CA VAL A 187 -4.64 -13.32 6.49
C VAL A 187 -3.44 -13.53 5.57
N TYR A 188 -2.98 -12.47 4.90
CA TYR A 188 -1.82 -12.49 4.02
C TYR A 188 -0.55 -12.91 4.75
N ALA A 189 -0.25 -12.29 5.88
CA ALA A 189 0.91 -12.62 6.71
C ALA A 189 0.88 -14.07 7.20
N ALA A 190 -0.26 -14.53 7.71
CA ALA A 190 -0.41 -15.90 8.20
C ALA A 190 -0.25 -16.94 7.09
N ALA A 191 -0.78 -16.67 5.88
CA ALA A 191 -0.59 -17.52 4.70
C ALA A 191 0.89 -17.63 4.31
N GLU A 192 1.65 -16.53 4.35
CA GLU A 192 3.07 -16.52 4.05
C GLU A 192 3.92 -17.25 5.11
N VAL A 193 3.57 -17.11 6.39
CA VAL A 193 4.23 -17.88 7.44
C VAL A 193 3.98 -19.38 7.26
N TYR A 194 2.78 -19.79 6.85
CA TYR A 194 2.52 -21.18 6.48
C TYR A 194 3.32 -21.64 5.27
N GLN A 195 3.47 -20.80 4.24
CA GLN A 195 4.33 -21.13 3.10
C GLN A 195 5.77 -21.41 3.52
N LEU A 196 6.30 -20.62 4.46
CA LEU A 196 7.63 -20.75 4.99
C LEU A 196 7.80 -22.00 5.87
N THR A 197 6.88 -22.18 6.83
CA THR A 197 7.10 -23.10 7.98
C THR A 197 6.36 -24.41 7.87
N ARG A 198 5.30 -24.48 7.08
CA ARG A 198 4.30 -25.55 7.04
C ARG A 198 3.63 -25.81 8.40
N ASP A 199 3.67 -24.86 9.30
CA ASP A 199 3.04 -24.92 10.60
C ASP A 199 1.50 -24.84 10.45
N PRO A 200 0.74 -25.87 10.83
CA PRO A 200 -0.72 -25.85 10.70
C PRO A 200 -1.39 -24.69 11.40
N ALA A 201 -0.83 -24.21 12.53
CA ALA A 201 -1.40 -23.08 13.27
C ALA A 201 -1.41 -21.78 12.44
N ALA A 202 -0.41 -21.56 11.58
CA ALA A 202 -0.37 -20.42 10.67
C ALA A 202 -1.51 -20.51 9.61
N LEU A 203 -1.72 -21.69 9.03
CA LEU A 203 -2.82 -21.90 8.08
C LEU A 203 -4.19 -21.77 8.75
N ASP A 204 -4.34 -22.30 9.96
CA ASP A 204 -5.59 -22.19 10.72
C ASP A 204 -5.91 -20.74 11.08
N LEU A 205 -4.89 -19.93 11.41
CA LEU A 205 -5.07 -18.49 11.63
C LEU A 205 -5.52 -17.77 10.34
N ALA A 206 -4.88 -18.06 9.19
CA ALA A 206 -5.26 -17.50 7.91
C ALA A 206 -6.71 -17.86 7.53
N LYS A 207 -7.07 -19.14 7.68
CA LYS A 207 -8.42 -19.64 7.41
C LYS A 207 -9.47 -18.98 8.30
N LYS A 208 -9.24 -18.97 9.62
CA LYS A 208 -10.22 -18.39 10.56
C LYS A 208 -10.40 -16.89 10.33
N GLY A 209 -9.33 -16.16 10.01
CA GLY A 209 -9.39 -14.74 9.66
C GLY A 209 -10.23 -14.49 8.42
N PHE A 210 -9.93 -15.23 7.33
CA PHE A 210 -10.70 -15.12 6.08
C PHE A 210 -12.18 -15.50 6.28
N LEU A 211 -12.45 -16.68 6.85
CA LEU A 211 -13.82 -17.18 7.02
C LEU A 211 -14.67 -16.24 7.89
N TRP A 212 -14.07 -15.67 8.94
CA TRP A 212 -14.77 -14.70 9.77
C TRP A 212 -15.10 -13.42 9.00
N TYR A 213 -14.11 -12.84 8.29
CA TYR A 213 -14.36 -11.60 7.56
C TYR A 213 -15.29 -11.82 6.35
N ASP A 214 -15.21 -12.98 5.68
CA ASP A 214 -16.15 -13.35 4.62
C ASP A 214 -17.58 -13.51 5.13
N GLN A 215 -17.76 -14.14 6.29
CA GLN A 215 -19.08 -14.34 6.88
C GLN A 215 -19.78 -13.03 7.25
N TYR A 216 -19.05 -12.06 7.81
CA TYR A 216 -19.64 -10.83 8.37
C TYR A 216 -19.49 -9.62 7.46
N GLY A 217 -18.46 -9.56 6.65
CA GLY A 217 -18.10 -8.40 5.85
C GLY A 217 -18.41 -8.51 4.36
N HIS A 218 -18.61 -9.72 3.81
CA HIS A 218 -18.89 -9.88 2.39
C HIS A 218 -20.27 -9.32 2.02
N ASP A 219 -20.33 -8.47 1.01
CA ASP A 219 -21.57 -7.91 0.46
C ASP A 219 -22.16 -8.86 -0.60
N ALA A 220 -23.07 -9.74 -0.18
CA ALA A 220 -23.69 -10.73 -1.06
C ALA A 220 -24.58 -10.12 -2.15
N VAL A 221 -24.93 -8.84 -2.05
CA VAL A 221 -25.81 -8.16 -3.03
C VAL A 221 -24.99 -7.47 -4.12
N ASN A 222 -23.94 -6.73 -3.72
CA ASN A 222 -23.18 -5.91 -4.66
C ASN A 222 -21.77 -6.45 -4.92
N GLY A 223 -21.34 -7.49 -4.22
CA GLY A 223 -19.98 -8.01 -4.23
C GLY A 223 -18.98 -7.15 -3.46
N GLY A 224 -17.80 -7.71 -3.21
CA GLY A 224 -16.78 -7.08 -2.39
C GLY A 224 -17.12 -7.07 -0.90
N TYR A 225 -16.48 -6.18 -0.14
CA TYR A 225 -16.53 -6.23 1.32
C TYR A 225 -16.91 -4.89 1.94
N SER A 226 -17.58 -4.94 3.10
CA SER A 226 -17.76 -3.80 3.99
C SER A 226 -16.40 -3.38 4.56
N GLU A 227 -16.13 -2.08 4.60
CA GLU A 227 -14.84 -1.53 5.05
C GLU A 227 -14.62 -1.71 6.56
N ILE A 228 -15.66 -1.50 7.35
CA ILE A 228 -15.59 -1.54 8.81
C ILE A 228 -16.73 -2.39 9.36
N LEU A 229 -16.38 -3.25 10.29
CA LEU A 229 -17.34 -3.97 11.13
C LEU A 229 -17.12 -3.55 12.60
N SER A 230 -18.21 -3.59 13.40
CA SER A 230 -18.10 -3.48 14.85
C SER A 230 -17.29 -4.65 15.42
N THR A 231 -17.01 -4.60 16.71
CA THR A 231 -16.38 -5.72 17.42
C THR A 231 -17.12 -7.04 17.21
N GLU A 232 -18.47 -7.01 17.16
CA GLU A 232 -19.33 -8.18 17.00
C GLU A 232 -19.56 -8.60 15.53
N GLY A 233 -18.93 -7.92 14.57
CA GLY A 233 -19.05 -8.24 13.14
C GLY A 233 -20.24 -7.59 12.45
N VAL A 234 -20.84 -6.54 12.99
CA VAL A 234 -21.90 -5.78 12.32
C VAL A 234 -21.29 -4.69 11.43
N PRO A 235 -21.66 -4.59 10.15
CA PRO A 235 -21.19 -3.51 9.29
C PRO A 235 -21.51 -2.12 9.86
N ASP A 236 -20.48 -1.31 10.11
CA ASP A 236 -20.64 0.05 10.60
C ASP A 236 -20.66 1.05 9.44
N THR A 237 -21.89 1.38 9.03
CA THR A 237 -22.12 2.33 7.93
C THR A 237 -21.92 3.80 8.34
N ASN A 238 -21.67 4.09 9.61
CA ASN A 238 -21.47 5.45 10.13
C ASN A 238 -19.98 5.78 10.37
N ALA A 239 -19.13 4.77 10.57
CA ALA A 239 -17.71 4.97 10.72
C ALA A 239 -17.03 5.35 9.40
N THR A 240 -15.89 6.04 9.51
CA THR A 240 -15.00 6.32 8.38
C THR A 240 -13.80 5.37 8.44
N PRO A 241 -13.52 4.61 7.38
CA PRO A 241 -12.37 3.71 7.34
C PRO A 241 -11.05 4.44 7.50
N ALA A 242 -10.05 3.78 8.06
CA ALA A 242 -8.69 4.32 8.18
C ALA A 242 -8.03 4.60 6.81
N VAL A 243 -8.43 3.85 5.78
CA VAL A 243 -7.96 4.02 4.39
C VAL A 243 -8.80 5.01 3.57
N GLY A 244 -9.69 5.78 4.20
CA GLY A 244 -10.52 6.78 3.53
C GLY A 244 -11.84 6.25 2.98
N GLY A 245 -12.41 6.95 1.99
CA GLY A 245 -13.64 6.52 1.31
C GLY A 245 -14.96 7.00 1.91
N GLY A 246 -14.94 7.53 3.12
CA GLY A 246 -16.14 8.02 3.81
C GLY A 246 -17.07 6.90 4.26
N ARG A 247 -18.20 7.30 4.84
CA ARG A 247 -19.17 6.39 5.46
C ARG A 247 -19.87 5.51 4.43
N ASN A 248 -20.15 4.27 4.81
CA ASN A 248 -20.87 3.29 3.99
C ASN A 248 -20.37 3.22 2.55
N GLY A 249 -19.06 3.14 2.40
CA GLY A 249 -18.39 3.04 1.10
C GLY A 249 -17.58 1.78 0.96
N LYS A 250 -17.05 1.61 -0.23
CA LYS A 250 -16.00 0.65 -0.56
C LYS A 250 -14.81 1.42 -1.09
N THR A 251 -13.60 0.90 -0.84
CA THR A 251 -12.37 1.54 -1.31
C THR A 251 -11.62 0.64 -2.28
N MET A 252 -10.97 1.26 -3.24
CA MET A 252 -9.99 0.59 -4.07
C MET A 252 -8.91 -0.05 -3.19
N ASN A 253 -8.42 0.69 -2.18
CA ASN A 253 -7.30 0.30 -1.34
C ASN A 253 -7.58 -1.01 -0.57
N SER A 254 -8.72 -1.13 0.10
CA SER A 254 -9.10 -2.41 0.73
C SER A 254 -9.29 -3.53 -0.29
N SER A 255 -9.84 -3.22 -1.47
CA SER A 255 -10.12 -4.23 -2.50
C SER A 255 -8.85 -4.82 -3.11
N ILE A 256 -7.81 -4.01 -3.39
CA ILE A 256 -6.55 -4.51 -3.93
C ILE A 256 -5.78 -5.37 -2.92
N HIS A 257 -5.79 -4.98 -1.64
CA HIS A 257 -5.09 -5.75 -0.61
C HIS A 257 -5.86 -7.00 -0.16
N LEU A 258 -7.18 -7.02 -0.26
CA LEU A 258 -7.95 -8.27 -0.16
C LEU A 258 -7.66 -9.20 -1.34
N LEU A 259 -7.55 -8.67 -2.58
CA LEU A 259 -7.12 -9.47 -3.73
C LEU A 259 -5.74 -10.10 -3.48
N GLU A 260 -4.79 -9.34 -2.98
CA GLU A 260 -3.44 -9.78 -2.64
C GLU A 260 -3.46 -10.88 -1.56
N ALA A 261 -4.19 -10.65 -0.48
CA ALA A 261 -4.35 -11.62 0.61
C ALA A 261 -4.99 -12.93 0.13
N LEU A 262 -6.06 -12.86 -0.66
CA LEU A 262 -6.73 -14.05 -1.19
C LEU A 262 -5.88 -14.75 -2.26
N THR A 263 -5.06 -14.04 -3.00
CA THR A 263 -4.07 -14.63 -3.93
C THR A 263 -3.10 -15.54 -3.17
N SER A 264 -2.51 -15.05 -2.10
CA SER A 264 -1.60 -15.84 -1.25
C SER A 264 -2.32 -16.97 -0.53
N LEU A 265 -3.51 -16.71 0.04
CA LEU A 265 -4.30 -17.72 0.73
C LEU A 265 -4.70 -18.85 -0.22
N TYR A 266 -5.14 -18.56 -1.45
CA TYR A 266 -5.54 -19.56 -2.43
C TYR A 266 -4.37 -20.45 -2.86
N GLN A 267 -3.15 -19.94 -2.91
CA GLN A 267 -1.95 -20.72 -3.21
C GLN A 267 -1.66 -21.79 -2.15
N VAL A 268 -2.03 -21.56 -0.90
CA VAL A 268 -1.78 -22.49 0.23
C VAL A 268 -3.01 -23.28 0.64
N TRP A 269 -4.18 -22.76 0.32
CA TRP A 269 -5.47 -23.40 0.57
C TRP A 269 -6.39 -23.18 -0.63
N PRO A 270 -6.35 -24.06 -1.63
CA PRO A 270 -7.13 -23.96 -2.87
C PRO A 270 -8.60 -24.35 -2.64
N ASP A 271 -9.28 -23.65 -1.74
CA ASP A 271 -10.68 -23.84 -1.39
C ASP A 271 -11.60 -23.18 -2.43
N PRO A 272 -12.75 -23.79 -2.80
CA PRO A 272 -13.69 -23.21 -3.75
C PRO A 272 -14.22 -21.84 -3.36
N LEU A 273 -14.44 -21.55 -2.06
CA LEU A 273 -14.90 -20.25 -1.58
C LEU A 273 -13.81 -19.18 -1.77
N VAL A 274 -12.56 -19.48 -1.39
CA VAL A 274 -11.43 -18.57 -1.60
C VAL A 274 -11.27 -18.25 -3.08
N ARG A 275 -11.37 -19.29 -3.95
CA ARG A 275 -11.32 -19.10 -5.40
C ARG A 275 -12.43 -18.18 -5.90
N ALA A 276 -13.67 -18.39 -5.42
CA ALA A 276 -14.82 -17.58 -5.84
C ALA A 276 -14.64 -16.11 -5.43
N ARG A 277 -14.17 -15.84 -4.20
CA ARG A 277 -13.92 -14.48 -3.71
C ARG A 277 -12.74 -13.80 -4.39
N LEU A 278 -11.68 -14.54 -4.68
CA LEU A 278 -10.54 -14.05 -5.46
C LEU A 278 -10.96 -13.66 -6.89
N GLN A 279 -11.77 -14.51 -7.54
CA GLN A 279 -12.33 -14.20 -8.86
C GLN A 279 -13.25 -12.98 -8.82
N GLU A 280 -14.13 -12.87 -7.83
CA GLU A 280 -15.03 -11.74 -7.66
C GLU A 280 -14.26 -10.42 -7.50
N LEU A 281 -13.23 -10.38 -6.64
CA LEU A 281 -12.41 -9.19 -6.45
C LEU A 281 -11.63 -8.84 -7.74
N PHE A 282 -11.09 -9.85 -8.44
CA PHE A 282 -10.42 -9.65 -9.71
C PHE A 282 -11.36 -9.01 -10.75
N ASP A 283 -12.58 -9.53 -10.87
CA ASP A 283 -13.57 -8.99 -11.80
C ASP A 283 -14.00 -7.55 -11.40
N LEU A 284 -14.26 -7.30 -10.11
CA LEU A 284 -14.59 -5.97 -9.61
C LEU A 284 -13.48 -4.95 -9.89
N LEU A 285 -12.23 -5.33 -9.68
CA LEU A 285 -11.09 -4.44 -9.94
C LEU A 285 -10.95 -4.14 -11.43
N CYS A 286 -11.02 -5.15 -12.30
CA CYS A 286 -10.93 -4.96 -13.74
C CYS A 286 -12.09 -4.16 -14.32
N ASP A 287 -13.33 -4.38 -13.82
CA ASP A 287 -14.55 -3.88 -14.47
C ASP A 287 -15.10 -2.59 -13.82
N LYS A 288 -14.74 -2.30 -12.56
CA LYS A 288 -15.30 -1.17 -11.79
C LYS A 288 -14.22 -0.19 -11.32
N VAL A 289 -13.07 -0.71 -10.92
CA VAL A 289 -12.04 0.11 -10.24
C VAL A 289 -11.06 0.69 -11.24
N VAL A 290 -10.57 -0.11 -12.19
CA VAL A 290 -9.72 0.38 -13.29
C VAL A 290 -10.56 1.16 -14.29
N ALA A 291 -10.22 2.43 -14.48
CA ALA A 291 -10.94 3.34 -15.38
C ALA A 291 -10.02 3.90 -16.49
N ASP A 292 -10.62 4.41 -17.56
CA ASP A 292 -9.87 5.10 -18.61
C ASP A 292 -9.44 6.52 -18.15
N PRO A 293 -8.24 6.99 -18.50
CA PRO A 293 -7.27 6.40 -19.44
C PRO A 293 -6.35 5.32 -18.84
N GLY A 294 -6.37 5.06 -17.54
CA GLY A 294 -5.52 4.08 -16.86
C GLY A 294 -5.24 4.47 -15.40
N PHE A 295 -6.29 4.76 -14.64
CA PHE A 295 -6.20 5.09 -13.21
C PHE A 295 -7.20 4.27 -12.41
N LEU A 296 -7.04 4.27 -11.09
CA LEU A 296 -7.95 3.60 -10.17
C LEU A 296 -8.93 4.61 -9.57
N VAL A 297 -10.23 4.35 -9.73
CA VAL A 297 -11.24 5.05 -8.93
C VAL A 297 -11.07 4.63 -7.47
N GLN A 298 -10.76 5.60 -6.59
CA GLN A 298 -10.39 5.29 -5.21
C GLN A 298 -11.56 4.94 -4.31
N TYR A 299 -12.72 5.59 -4.53
CA TYR A 299 -13.85 5.54 -3.59
C TYR A 299 -15.16 5.25 -4.27
N PHE A 300 -16.00 4.45 -3.61
CA PHE A 300 -17.29 4.02 -4.12
C PHE A 300 -18.37 4.08 -3.02
N SER A 301 -19.64 4.15 -3.45
CA SER A 301 -20.75 3.78 -2.60
C SER A 301 -20.81 2.25 -2.43
N ALA A 302 -21.68 1.76 -1.53
CA ALA A 302 -21.83 0.32 -1.30
C ALA A 302 -22.19 -0.46 -2.59
N ASP A 303 -22.92 0.17 -3.53
CA ASP A 303 -23.31 -0.38 -4.83
C ASP A 303 -22.32 -0.10 -5.97
N TRP A 304 -21.08 0.19 -5.64
CA TRP A 304 -19.97 0.44 -6.58
C TRP A 304 -20.15 1.65 -7.51
N LYS A 305 -20.95 2.66 -7.12
CA LYS A 305 -20.97 3.94 -7.84
C LYS A 305 -19.75 4.77 -7.45
N PRO A 306 -18.98 5.27 -8.43
CA PRO A 306 -17.81 6.10 -8.16
C PRO A 306 -18.16 7.34 -7.31
N ARG A 307 -17.27 7.65 -6.37
CA ARG A 307 -17.26 8.90 -5.61
C ARG A 307 -16.06 9.76 -6.03
N PRO A 308 -16.12 11.09 -5.84
CA PRO A 308 -14.98 11.95 -6.09
C PRO A 308 -13.73 11.48 -5.33
N GLY A 309 -12.61 11.52 -6.00
CA GLY A 309 -11.29 11.17 -5.48
C GLY A 309 -10.21 11.64 -6.43
N ASP A 310 -9.00 11.60 -5.96
CA ASP A 310 -7.81 11.94 -6.73
C ASP A 310 -7.28 10.69 -7.43
N ASP A 311 -6.29 10.87 -8.30
CA ASP A 311 -5.52 9.77 -8.85
C ASP A 311 -4.37 9.43 -7.91
N SER A 312 -4.23 8.17 -7.53
CA SER A 312 -3.12 7.67 -6.73
C SER A 312 -2.17 6.85 -7.58
N TYR A 313 -1.20 7.55 -8.19
CA TYR A 313 -0.22 6.93 -9.09
C TYR A 313 0.54 5.76 -8.44
N GLY A 314 0.77 5.84 -7.12
CA GLY A 314 1.38 4.75 -6.37
C GLY A 314 0.52 3.48 -6.37
N HIS A 315 -0.78 3.60 -6.10
CA HIS A 315 -1.69 2.45 -6.12
C HIS A 315 -1.94 1.94 -7.55
N ASP A 316 -1.90 2.81 -8.56
CA ASP A 316 -2.03 2.38 -9.95
C ASP A 316 -0.93 1.38 -10.29
N VAL A 317 0.32 1.74 -10.04
CA VAL A 317 1.45 0.86 -10.37
C VAL A 317 1.52 -0.37 -9.45
N GLU A 318 1.09 -0.26 -8.20
CA GLU A 318 0.95 -1.40 -7.30
C GLU A 318 -0.09 -2.38 -7.82
N THR A 319 -1.28 -1.91 -8.20
CA THR A 319 -2.37 -2.75 -8.69
C THR A 319 -2.02 -3.45 -10.00
N ALA A 320 -1.15 -2.85 -10.82
CA ALA A 320 -0.74 -3.43 -12.09
C ALA A 320 -0.18 -4.85 -11.92
N TYR A 321 0.69 -5.10 -10.95
CA TYR A 321 1.21 -6.45 -10.75
C TYR A 321 0.31 -7.32 -9.87
N LEU A 322 -0.47 -6.76 -8.94
CA LEU A 322 -1.41 -7.54 -8.13
C LEU A 322 -2.47 -8.23 -8.98
N LEU A 323 -3.00 -7.56 -10.01
CA LEU A 323 -3.92 -8.17 -10.97
C LEU A 323 -3.29 -9.31 -11.76
N VAL A 324 -2.05 -9.15 -12.21
CA VAL A 324 -1.33 -10.20 -12.94
C VAL A 324 -1.05 -11.41 -12.05
N GLU A 325 -0.68 -11.19 -10.78
CA GLU A 325 -0.43 -12.25 -9.80
C GLU A 325 -1.72 -13.00 -9.44
N ALA A 326 -2.84 -12.27 -9.27
CA ALA A 326 -4.15 -12.87 -9.02
C ALA A 326 -4.63 -13.73 -10.20
N ALA A 327 -4.50 -13.22 -11.43
CA ALA A 327 -4.81 -13.97 -12.64
C ALA A 327 -3.97 -15.26 -12.74
N ALA A 328 -2.68 -15.19 -12.42
CA ALA A 328 -1.80 -16.36 -12.41
C ALA A 328 -2.22 -17.38 -11.34
N ALA A 329 -2.58 -16.95 -10.14
CA ALA A 329 -3.08 -17.83 -9.08
C ALA A 329 -4.40 -18.52 -9.45
N LEU A 330 -5.28 -17.83 -10.18
CA LEU A 330 -6.52 -18.38 -10.73
C LEU A 330 -6.30 -19.36 -11.89
N GLY A 331 -5.06 -19.53 -12.36
CA GLY A 331 -4.70 -20.40 -13.50
C GLY A 331 -4.73 -19.70 -14.87
N HIS A 332 -4.79 -18.38 -14.91
CA HIS A 332 -4.93 -17.57 -16.11
C HIS A 332 -3.77 -16.57 -16.29
N SER A 333 -2.51 -17.04 -16.24
CA SER A 333 -1.30 -16.19 -16.34
C SER A 333 -1.25 -15.29 -17.59
N GLY A 334 -1.97 -15.64 -18.65
CA GLY A 334 -2.11 -14.86 -19.89
C GLY A 334 -3.41 -14.07 -19.97
N ASP A 335 -4.12 -13.81 -18.87
CA ASP A 335 -5.39 -13.09 -18.89
C ASP A 335 -5.23 -11.71 -19.52
N VAL A 336 -5.95 -11.46 -20.61
CA VAL A 336 -5.85 -10.22 -21.41
C VAL A 336 -6.34 -9.01 -20.59
N ARG A 337 -7.32 -9.17 -19.71
CA ARG A 337 -7.84 -8.07 -18.87
C ARG A 337 -6.78 -7.63 -17.88
N ALA A 338 -6.12 -8.59 -17.18
CA ALA A 338 -5.04 -8.29 -16.24
C ALA A 338 -3.89 -7.53 -16.91
N TRP A 339 -3.40 -8.03 -18.06
CA TRP A 339 -2.30 -7.40 -18.77
C TRP A 339 -2.68 -6.06 -19.41
N THR A 340 -3.92 -5.90 -19.89
CA THR A 340 -4.42 -4.63 -20.41
C THR A 340 -4.55 -3.59 -19.28
N ALA A 341 -5.09 -3.98 -18.14
CA ALA A 341 -5.19 -3.11 -16.97
C ALA A 341 -3.79 -2.71 -16.47
N ALA A 342 -2.90 -3.68 -16.28
CA ALA A 342 -1.53 -3.42 -15.84
C ALA A 342 -0.80 -2.43 -16.76
N ARG A 343 -0.92 -2.61 -18.08
CA ARG A 343 -0.33 -1.71 -19.06
C ARG A 343 -0.93 -0.30 -19.00
N LYS A 344 -2.26 -0.18 -18.96
CA LYS A 344 -2.94 1.11 -18.86
C LYS A 344 -2.51 1.90 -17.64
N LEU A 345 -2.49 1.26 -16.48
CA LEU A 345 -2.12 1.87 -15.20
C LEU A 345 -0.68 2.40 -15.21
N VAL A 346 0.26 1.59 -15.66
CA VAL A 346 1.68 2.00 -15.71
C VAL A 346 1.93 3.04 -16.80
N ASP A 347 1.32 2.91 -17.97
CA ASP A 347 1.48 3.89 -19.06
C ASP A 347 0.90 5.25 -18.65
N HIS A 348 -0.22 5.28 -17.95
CA HIS A 348 -0.80 6.49 -17.41
C HIS A 348 0.10 7.13 -16.34
N ALA A 349 0.55 6.35 -15.36
CA ALA A 349 1.47 6.85 -14.33
C ALA A 349 2.76 7.43 -14.94
N LEU A 350 3.32 6.78 -15.97
CA LEU A 350 4.48 7.31 -16.71
C LEU A 350 4.18 8.60 -17.47
N ALA A 351 2.95 8.76 -17.97
CA ALA A 351 2.57 9.94 -18.75
C ALA A 351 2.32 11.17 -17.87
N VAL A 352 1.69 10.98 -16.69
CA VAL A 352 1.17 12.11 -15.89
C VAL A 352 1.79 12.24 -14.50
N GLY A 353 2.25 11.16 -13.89
CA GLY A 353 2.82 11.12 -12.54
C GLY A 353 4.34 11.04 -12.48
N TRP A 354 5.00 10.71 -13.58
CA TRP A 354 6.46 10.53 -13.64
C TRP A 354 7.20 11.85 -13.86
N ASP A 355 8.30 12.09 -13.12
CA ASP A 355 9.18 13.21 -13.37
C ASP A 355 10.12 12.90 -14.54
N GLN A 356 9.79 13.44 -15.71
CA GLN A 356 10.55 13.22 -16.94
C GLN A 356 11.99 13.76 -16.89
N ALA A 357 12.27 14.72 -16.02
CA ALA A 357 13.57 15.35 -15.92
C ALA A 357 14.51 14.66 -14.92
N ARG A 358 13.97 14.14 -13.83
CA ARG A 358 14.74 13.62 -12.71
C ARG A 358 14.53 12.13 -12.43
N GLY A 359 13.46 11.55 -12.96
CA GLY A 359 12.98 10.23 -12.54
C GLY A 359 12.17 10.30 -11.24
N GLY A 360 11.65 9.16 -10.83
CA GLY A 360 10.75 9.04 -9.68
C GLY A 360 9.29 9.34 -10.00
N LEU A 361 8.40 8.73 -9.25
CA LEU A 361 6.95 8.86 -9.39
C LEU A 361 6.38 9.69 -8.25
N TYR A 362 5.50 10.65 -8.54
CA TYR A 362 4.73 11.33 -7.51
C TYR A 362 3.65 10.39 -6.93
N ASN A 363 3.29 10.60 -5.66
CA ASN A 363 2.30 9.74 -5.02
C ASN A 363 0.91 9.90 -5.66
N SER A 364 0.45 11.14 -5.85
CA SER A 364 -0.88 11.40 -6.32
C SER A 364 -1.00 12.72 -7.08
N GLY A 365 -2.07 12.84 -7.85
CA GLY A 365 -2.39 14.04 -8.62
C GLY A 365 -3.79 14.00 -9.21
N ALA A 366 -4.03 14.85 -10.21
CA ALA A 366 -5.24 14.79 -11.00
C ALA A 366 -5.10 13.73 -12.10
N VAL A 367 -6.20 13.09 -12.49
CA VAL A 367 -6.23 12.14 -13.62
C VAL A 367 -5.67 12.75 -14.92
N ALA A 368 -5.88 14.04 -15.14
CA ALA A 368 -5.34 14.75 -16.29
C ALA A 368 -3.86 15.12 -16.17
N GLY A 369 -3.21 14.76 -15.07
CA GLY A 369 -1.83 15.04 -14.77
C GLY A 369 -1.63 16.19 -13.77
N GLY A 370 -0.44 16.23 -13.21
CA GLY A 370 -0.05 17.15 -12.14
C GLY A 370 0.09 16.43 -10.81
N ARG A 371 0.69 17.10 -9.84
CA ARG A 371 0.94 16.57 -8.52
C ARG A 371 0.26 17.40 -7.44
N TYR A 372 -0.19 16.78 -6.37
CA TYR A 372 -0.72 17.50 -5.21
C TYR A 372 0.35 17.81 -4.17
N ALA A 373 1.23 16.85 -3.88
CA ALA A 373 2.33 17.07 -2.94
C ALA A 373 3.67 17.24 -3.68
N PRO A 374 4.54 18.15 -3.24
CA PRO A 374 5.86 18.34 -3.84
C PRO A 374 6.89 17.32 -3.30
N VAL A 375 6.44 16.19 -2.79
CA VAL A 375 7.27 15.14 -2.21
C VAL A 375 6.99 13.80 -2.89
N ARG A 376 7.99 12.93 -2.87
CA ARG A 376 7.90 11.53 -3.27
C ARG A 376 7.93 10.66 -2.03
N GLU A 377 7.23 9.54 -2.07
CA GLU A 377 7.09 8.62 -0.95
C GLU A 377 7.78 7.30 -1.26
N TRP A 378 8.48 6.73 -0.28
CA TRP A 378 9.30 5.53 -0.41
C TRP A 378 8.55 4.34 -1.04
N TRP A 379 7.28 4.15 -0.65
CA TRP A 379 6.48 3.02 -1.13
C TRP A 379 6.12 3.15 -2.60
N VAL A 380 5.80 4.36 -3.05
CA VAL A 380 5.49 4.66 -4.46
C VAL A 380 6.68 4.36 -5.35
N GLU A 381 7.88 4.74 -4.91
CA GLU A 381 9.11 4.50 -5.65
C GLU A 381 9.43 3.02 -5.75
N ALA A 382 9.15 2.26 -4.69
CA ALA A 382 9.33 0.81 -4.66
C ALA A 382 8.33 0.10 -5.60
N GLU A 383 7.05 0.49 -5.55
CA GLU A 383 6.00 -0.12 -6.38
C GLU A 383 6.19 0.17 -7.87
N MET A 384 6.59 1.40 -8.21
CA MET A 384 6.94 1.76 -9.59
C MET A 384 8.08 0.89 -10.13
N LEU A 385 9.13 0.67 -9.32
CA LEU A 385 10.26 -0.18 -9.72
C LEU A 385 9.80 -1.61 -10.07
N ASN A 386 8.91 -2.20 -9.24
CA ASN A 386 8.38 -3.54 -9.45
C ASN A 386 7.51 -3.62 -10.72
N ALA A 387 6.58 -2.67 -10.88
CA ALA A 387 5.68 -2.62 -12.01
C ALA A 387 6.40 -2.44 -13.35
N LEU A 388 7.40 -1.56 -13.40
CA LEU A 388 8.18 -1.32 -14.62
C LEU A 388 8.91 -2.59 -15.10
N LEU A 389 9.51 -3.35 -14.19
CA LEU A 389 10.19 -4.58 -14.58
C LEU A 389 9.20 -5.69 -14.98
N LEU A 390 8.03 -5.76 -14.34
CA LEU A 390 6.96 -6.66 -14.77
C LEU A 390 6.54 -6.36 -16.21
N LEU A 391 6.27 -5.10 -16.52
CA LEU A 391 5.87 -4.68 -17.88
C LEU A 391 6.99 -4.92 -18.89
N TYR A 392 8.25 -4.73 -18.49
CA TYR A 392 9.39 -5.04 -19.35
C TYR A 392 9.51 -6.53 -19.65
N GLU A 393 9.31 -7.43 -18.67
CA GLU A 393 9.31 -8.88 -18.90
C GLU A 393 8.29 -9.28 -19.96
N HIS A 394 7.11 -8.67 -19.96
CA HIS A 394 6.01 -9.04 -20.87
C HIS A 394 6.02 -8.27 -22.20
N PHE A 395 6.21 -6.95 -22.15
CA PHE A 395 6.09 -6.05 -23.30
C PHE A 395 7.42 -5.44 -23.76
N GLY A 396 8.54 -5.81 -23.18
CA GLY A 396 9.83 -5.13 -23.42
C GLY A 396 10.33 -5.23 -24.87
N ARG A 397 9.90 -6.25 -25.62
CA ARG A 397 10.19 -6.36 -27.06
C ARG A 397 9.45 -5.31 -27.90
N GLU A 398 8.25 -4.93 -27.45
CA GLU A 398 7.40 -3.95 -28.14
C GLU A 398 7.71 -2.52 -27.62
N ASN A 399 8.01 -2.40 -26.33
CA ASN A 399 8.22 -1.11 -25.69
C ASN A 399 9.47 -1.09 -24.79
N PRO A 400 10.64 -0.68 -25.31
CA PRO A 400 11.87 -0.57 -24.53
C PRO A 400 11.84 0.57 -23.50
N GLN A 401 10.79 1.39 -23.47
CA GLN A 401 10.63 2.48 -22.50
C GLN A 401 10.55 1.94 -21.06
N TYR A 402 9.93 0.78 -20.83
CA TYR A 402 9.83 0.19 -19.50
C TYR A 402 11.21 -0.11 -18.89
N TRP A 403 12.15 -0.62 -19.69
CA TRP A 403 13.53 -0.82 -19.24
C TRP A 403 14.25 0.49 -18.91
N ARG A 404 14.09 1.51 -19.76
CA ARG A 404 14.69 2.82 -19.51
C ARG A 404 14.12 3.46 -18.24
N ALA A 405 12.82 3.43 -18.06
CA ALA A 405 12.17 3.92 -16.86
C ALA A 405 12.57 3.11 -15.61
N PHE A 406 12.66 1.78 -15.71
CA PHE A 406 13.15 0.91 -14.65
C PHE A 406 14.56 1.28 -14.19
N THR A 407 15.49 1.45 -15.13
CA THR A 407 16.86 1.80 -14.79
C THR A 407 16.97 3.21 -14.23
N ALA A 408 16.18 4.16 -14.73
CA ALA A 408 16.11 5.52 -14.19
C ALA A 408 15.50 5.54 -12.79
N GLN A 409 14.46 4.73 -12.54
CA GLN A 409 13.82 4.56 -11.23
C GLN A 409 14.81 4.00 -10.19
N TRP A 410 15.53 2.93 -10.54
CA TRP A 410 16.54 2.37 -9.66
C TRP A 410 17.66 3.37 -9.35
N HIS A 411 18.11 4.09 -10.35
CA HIS A 411 19.13 5.14 -10.18
C HIS A 411 18.64 6.25 -9.24
N TRP A 412 17.40 6.70 -9.42
CA TRP A 412 16.77 7.70 -8.55
C TRP A 412 16.71 7.23 -7.10
N ILE A 413 16.26 5.98 -6.87
CA ILE A 413 16.22 5.38 -5.52
C ILE A 413 17.62 5.39 -4.88
N CYS A 414 18.65 4.96 -5.62
CA CYS A 414 20.03 4.94 -5.12
C CYS A 414 20.56 6.32 -4.77
N GLN A 415 20.18 7.36 -5.53
CA GLN A 415 20.69 8.71 -5.33
C GLN A 415 19.94 9.50 -4.26
N HIS A 416 18.63 9.30 -4.15
CA HIS A 416 17.74 10.15 -3.37
C HIS A 416 16.95 9.40 -2.32
N GLY A 417 16.58 8.14 -2.57
CA GLY A 417 15.72 7.34 -1.69
C GLY A 417 16.43 6.75 -0.48
N LEU A 418 17.75 6.55 -0.54
CA LEU A 418 18.53 5.92 0.53
C LEU A 418 19.14 6.95 1.47
N ASP A 419 19.13 6.65 2.79
CA ASP A 419 19.81 7.46 3.79
C ASP A 419 21.29 7.02 3.91
N PRO A 420 22.25 7.86 3.48
CA PRO A 420 23.66 7.50 3.53
C PRO A 420 24.26 7.60 4.94
N VAL A 421 23.57 8.22 5.90
CA VAL A 421 24.07 8.49 7.26
C VAL A 421 23.61 7.41 8.22
N HIS A 422 22.30 7.17 8.28
CA HIS A 422 21.70 6.25 9.26
C HIS A 422 21.27 4.92 8.63
N GLY A 423 21.35 4.82 7.30
CA GLY A 423 20.85 3.66 6.56
C GLY A 423 19.32 3.64 6.46
N GLY A 424 18.81 2.70 5.66
CA GLY A 424 17.40 2.60 5.35
C GLY A 424 16.98 3.58 4.26
N TRP A 425 15.68 3.68 4.07
CA TRP A 425 15.08 4.58 3.10
C TRP A 425 14.59 5.85 3.80
N TRP A 426 14.63 6.97 3.05
CA TRP A 426 13.90 8.17 3.45
C TRP A 426 12.40 7.94 3.20
N PRO A 427 11.53 8.16 4.20
CA PRO A 427 10.08 8.06 3.97
C PRO A 427 9.58 9.04 2.92
N HIS A 428 10.16 10.23 2.88
CA HIS A 428 9.80 11.29 1.95
C HIS A 428 11.04 11.98 1.38
N VAL A 429 10.97 12.34 0.09
CA VAL A 429 12.01 13.08 -0.63
C VAL A 429 11.40 14.27 -1.35
N ASN A 430 11.97 15.44 -1.19
CA ASN A 430 11.55 16.67 -1.86
C ASN A 430 11.75 16.61 -3.37
N ASN A 431 11.12 17.50 -4.11
CA ASN A 431 11.24 17.60 -5.56
C ASN A 431 12.67 17.83 -6.06
N ASP A 432 13.51 18.49 -5.28
CA ASP A 432 14.92 18.75 -5.63
C ASP A 432 15.83 17.55 -5.34
N GLY A 433 15.28 16.47 -4.80
CA GLY A 433 16.02 15.27 -4.42
C GLY A 433 16.58 15.32 -2.99
N SER A 434 16.36 16.39 -2.23
CA SER A 434 16.76 16.45 -0.83
C SER A 434 15.81 15.64 0.05
N PRO A 435 16.30 15.00 1.14
CA PRO A 435 15.44 14.26 2.06
C PRO A 435 14.49 15.17 2.83
N VAL A 436 13.34 14.65 3.20
CA VAL A 436 12.50 15.22 4.24
C VAL A 436 12.87 14.55 5.56
N HIS A 437 13.51 15.30 6.45
CA HIS A 437 13.93 14.79 7.75
C HIS A 437 12.73 14.46 8.65
N GLY A 438 12.78 13.31 9.32
CA GLY A 438 11.70 12.86 10.19
C GLY A 438 11.89 11.41 10.63
N PRO A 439 10.89 10.82 11.31
CA PRO A 439 10.99 9.44 11.78
C PRO A 439 11.14 8.45 10.61
N LYS A 440 11.90 7.38 10.85
CA LYS A 440 12.10 6.27 9.91
C LYS A 440 10.91 5.35 9.83
N SER A 441 10.10 5.33 10.89
CA SER A 441 9.00 4.38 11.02
C SER A 441 7.89 4.93 11.88
N ASP A 442 6.67 4.63 11.48
CA ASP A 442 5.42 4.87 12.21
C ASP A 442 4.40 3.79 11.84
N ALA A 443 3.11 4.00 12.13
CA ALA A 443 2.04 3.02 11.87
C ALA A 443 1.88 2.65 10.39
N TRP A 444 2.38 3.47 9.47
CA TRP A 444 2.22 3.30 8.02
C TRP A 444 3.55 3.14 7.29
N THR A 445 4.63 3.62 7.88
CA THR A 445 5.98 3.61 7.30
C THR A 445 6.76 2.43 7.85
N GLU A 446 6.97 1.41 7.02
CA GLU A 446 7.65 0.16 7.39
C GLU A 446 8.38 -0.48 6.18
N CYS A 447 8.81 -1.73 6.28
CA CYS A 447 9.69 -2.38 5.30
C CYS A 447 8.98 -3.18 4.19
N TYR A 448 7.66 -3.25 4.17
CA TYR A 448 6.90 -4.14 3.30
C TYR A 448 7.02 -3.78 1.81
N HIS A 449 6.71 -2.54 1.43
CA HIS A 449 6.70 -2.14 0.02
C HIS A 449 8.07 -2.27 -0.63
N GLN A 450 9.12 -1.70 -0.02
CA GLN A 450 10.48 -1.83 -0.54
C GLN A 450 11.02 -3.26 -0.42
N GLY A 451 10.65 -3.98 0.63
CA GLY A 451 10.98 -5.40 0.79
C GLY A 451 10.40 -6.24 -0.34
N ARG A 452 9.09 -6.12 -0.59
CA ARG A 452 8.38 -6.83 -1.66
C ARG A 452 8.92 -6.48 -3.04
N ALA A 453 9.06 -5.19 -3.33
CA ALA A 453 9.55 -4.74 -4.63
C ALA A 453 10.96 -5.26 -4.91
N LEU A 454 11.90 -5.11 -3.98
CA LEU A 454 13.28 -5.53 -4.21
C LEU A 454 13.44 -7.07 -4.27
N LEU A 455 12.62 -7.83 -3.51
CA LEU A 455 12.52 -9.29 -3.63
C LEU A 455 12.04 -9.70 -5.03
N ASN A 456 10.94 -9.13 -5.50
CA ASN A 456 10.36 -9.43 -6.80
C ASN A 456 11.31 -9.04 -7.94
N VAL A 457 11.83 -7.82 -7.90
CA VAL A 457 12.72 -7.29 -8.94
C VAL A 457 14.00 -8.10 -9.07
N SER A 458 14.67 -8.42 -7.95
CA SER A 458 15.89 -9.24 -7.99
C SER A 458 15.63 -10.64 -8.55
N ALA A 459 14.50 -11.26 -8.20
CA ALA A 459 14.10 -12.56 -8.74
C ALA A 459 13.79 -12.50 -10.24
N ARG A 460 13.04 -11.46 -10.71
CA ARG A 460 12.75 -11.24 -12.14
C ARG A 460 14.01 -11.04 -12.96
N LEU A 461 14.94 -10.20 -12.49
CA LEU A 461 16.23 -9.99 -13.16
C LEU A 461 17.07 -11.27 -13.29
N ARG A 462 17.04 -12.15 -12.27
CA ARG A 462 17.71 -13.45 -12.37
C ARG A 462 17.10 -14.33 -13.45
N ARG A 463 15.75 -14.42 -13.52
CA ARG A 463 15.08 -15.17 -14.60
C ARG A 463 15.38 -14.60 -15.99
N LEU A 464 15.39 -13.27 -16.14
CA LEU A 464 15.79 -12.61 -17.40
C LEU A 464 17.24 -12.94 -17.79
N ALA A 465 18.15 -12.99 -16.82
CA ALA A 465 19.54 -13.37 -17.07
C ALA A 465 19.69 -14.83 -17.54
N GLU A 466 18.92 -15.74 -16.95
CA GLU A 466 18.87 -17.15 -17.33
C GLU A 466 18.30 -17.33 -18.74
N ALA A 467 17.17 -16.70 -19.02
CA ALA A 467 16.52 -16.73 -20.34
C ALA A 467 17.42 -16.14 -21.45
N ALA A 468 18.11 -15.04 -21.17
CA ALA A 468 19.03 -14.40 -22.14
C ALA A 468 20.34 -15.16 -22.33
N GLY A 469 20.78 -15.97 -21.36
CA GLY A 469 21.99 -16.81 -21.47
C GLY A 469 21.77 -18.15 -22.15
N SER A 470 20.49 -18.53 -22.38
CA SER A 470 20.09 -19.80 -23.01
C SER A 470 19.82 -19.64 -24.53
N ASN A 471 19.84 -18.43 -25.05
CA ASN A 471 19.74 -18.08 -26.46
C ASN A 471 21.10 -17.71 -27.02
#